data_68427b121d2244775827d78157d2c137
#
_entry.id   68427b121d2244775827d78157d2c137
#
_cell.length_a   1.000
_cell.length_b   1.000
_cell.length_c   1.000
_cell.angle_alpha   90.00
_cell.angle_beta   90.00
_cell.angle_gamma   90.00
#
_symmetry.space_group_name_H-M   'P 1'
#
loop_
_entity.id
_entity.type
_entity.pdbx_description
1 polymer ?
#
loop_
_entity_poly.entity_id
_entity_poly.type
_entity_poly.pdbx_seq_one_letter_code
_entity_poly.pdbx_strand_id
1 'polypeptide(L)'
;MDITFKNCLDMRKAKPSTADDFILKVVGGSASVSIFNCCLLPAFCDVHVHLREPGFFYKETVSSGTAAAARGGYSDVFSMPNLNPVPDSVENIKKQIEIIERDAKVRVHPYASITVAERGEQLVDMAALAPFCAAFSDDGKGVQSEEMMRAAMLKAKELGMVIAAHCEDNSLLFGGYIHDGEYAKAHGHRGICSESEWGPIARDLKLAKETGCKYHVCHISTKESVDLIRKAKAEGVDVTCETGPHYLVLDDSKLQENGRFKMNPPLRSQKDRLALIEGLKDGTIDMIATDHAPHSAEEKSKGLEKSAMGVVGLETAFPIMYTNLVKTGVITLERLIKLMAINPRKRFGLTETEDFTVFDLNAEYTVNPGEFLSKGRSTPFEGDRVFGRCKLTVCDGKAVYCEQ
;
A
#
# COMPACT_ATOMS: atom_id res chain seq x y z
N MET A 1 -0.47 -18.44 24.59
CA MET A 1 0.83 -17.80 24.88
C MET A 1 0.58 -16.59 25.78
N ASP A 2 1.29 -16.47 26.87
CA ASP A 2 1.23 -15.28 27.72
C ASP A 2 2.37 -14.34 27.32
N ILE A 3 2.01 -13.09 26.98
CA ILE A 3 2.98 -12.07 26.60
C ILE A 3 3.06 -11.06 27.73
N THR A 4 4.21 -10.96 28.36
CA THR A 4 4.48 -9.98 29.40
C THR A 4 5.17 -8.77 28.79
N PHE A 5 4.56 -7.60 28.95
CA PHE A 5 5.14 -6.32 28.53
C PHE A 5 5.71 -5.62 29.75
N LYS A 6 6.95 -5.11 29.64
CA LYS A 6 7.64 -4.38 30.69
C LYS A 6 8.24 -3.08 30.15
N ASN A 7 7.91 -1.97 30.80
CA ASN A 7 8.39 -0.64 30.42
C ASN A 7 8.14 -0.32 28.94
N CYS A 8 6.94 -0.66 28.44
CA CYS A 8 6.55 -0.45 27.04
C CYS A 8 5.70 0.81 26.91
N LEU A 9 5.89 1.56 25.82
CA LEU A 9 5.02 2.68 25.46
C LEU A 9 3.77 2.15 24.72
N ASP A 10 2.57 2.42 25.24
CA ASP A 10 1.32 2.03 24.61
C ASP A 10 0.71 3.22 23.83
N MET A 11 0.78 3.14 22.51
CA MET A 11 0.26 4.13 21.56
C MET A 11 -1.10 3.75 20.97
N ARG A 12 -1.73 2.67 21.45
CA ARG A 12 -3.05 2.23 20.97
C ARG A 12 -4.18 3.13 21.49
N LYS A 13 -3.93 3.86 22.57
CA LYS A 13 -4.89 4.77 23.21
C LYS A 13 -4.72 6.20 22.72
N ALA A 14 -5.78 7.00 22.80
CA ALA A 14 -5.78 8.40 22.41
C ALA A 14 -4.72 9.25 23.14
N LYS A 15 -4.32 8.83 24.36
CA LYS A 15 -3.18 9.43 25.09
C LYS A 15 -2.15 8.34 25.31
N PRO A 16 -0.92 8.51 24.79
CA PRO A 16 0.18 7.61 25.06
C PRO A 16 0.39 7.45 26.55
N SER A 17 0.56 6.23 27.02
CA SER A 17 0.89 5.95 28.41
C SER A 17 2.07 4.98 28.45
N THR A 18 3.00 5.17 29.40
CA THR A 18 3.89 4.07 29.79
C THR A 18 3.00 3.00 30.41
N ALA A 19 2.95 1.85 29.75
CA ALA A 19 2.21 0.73 30.30
C ALA A 19 3.01 0.19 31.51
N ASP A 20 2.38 0.18 32.69
CA ASP A 20 2.83 -0.66 33.77
C ASP A 20 2.90 -2.09 33.26
N ASP A 21 3.73 -2.93 33.89
CA ASP A 21 3.88 -4.33 33.52
C ASP A 21 2.51 -4.99 33.38
N PHE A 22 2.17 -5.47 32.20
CA PHE A 22 0.89 -6.14 31.96
C PHE A 22 1.10 -7.40 31.13
N ILE A 23 0.15 -8.33 31.28
CA ILE A 23 0.16 -9.62 30.58
C ILE A 23 -1.01 -9.65 29.63
N LEU A 24 -0.77 -9.91 28.34
CA LEU A 24 -1.78 -10.24 27.36
C LEU A 24 -1.79 -11.74 27.08
N LYS A 25 -2.96 -12.34 27.10
CA LYS A 25 -3.16 -13.72 26.66
C LYS A 25 -3.48 -13.72 25.19
N VAL A 26 -2.65 -14.38 24.42
CA VAL A 26 -2.78 -14.48 22.96
C VAL A 26 -2.93 -15.95 22.58
N VAL A 27 -3.84 -16.26 21.68
CA VAL A 27 -4.04 -17.61 21.18
C VAL A 27 -2.85 -18.02 20.31
N GLY A 28 -2.28 -19.20 20.56
CA GLY A 28 -1.16 -19.77 19.81
C GLY A 28 0.13 -19.85 20.62
N GLY A 29 0.79 -20.99 20.57
CA GLY A 29 2.03 -21.27 21.29
C GLY A 29 1.86 -21.56 22.78
N SER A 30 2.79 -22.33 23.35
CA SER A 30 2.83 -22.71 24.77
C SER A 30 3.86 -21.94 25.59
N ALA A 31 4.68 -21.11 24.94
CA ALA A 31 5.77 -20.37 25.60
C ALA A 31 5.31 -18.97 26.05
N SER A 32 5.75 -18.54 27.21
CA SER A 32 5.64 -17.14 27.64
C SER A 32 6.74 -16.30 27.01
N VAL A 33 6.37 -15.13 26.47
CA VAL A 33 7.31 -14.17 25.86
C VAL A 33 7.31 -12.91 26.70
N SER A 34 8.51 -12.39 27.01
CA SER A 34 8.67 -11.09 27.68
C SER A 34 9.21 -10.07 26.70
N ILE A 35 8.53 -8.94 26.57
CA ILE A 35 8.89 -7.83 25.69
C ILE A 35 9.22 -6.61 26.56
N PHE A 36 10.36 -6.01 26.32
CA PHE A 36 10.90 -4.89 27.10
C PHE A 36 11.19 -3.68 26.25
N ASN A 37 10.91 -2.48 26.78
CA ASN A 37 11.32 -1.21 26.19
C ASN A 37 10.84 -1.02 24.73
N CYS A 38 9.71 -1.59 24.38
CA CYS A 38 9.13 -1.53 23.03
C CYS A 38 7.94 -0.57 22.97
N CYS A 39 7.45 -0.33 21.78
CA CYS A 39 6.27 0.46 21.51
C CYS A 39 5.13 -0.43 20.98
N LEU A 40 3.97 -0.39 21.66
CA LEU A 40 2.74 -1.04 21.18
C LEU A 40 1.99 -0.05 20.32
N LEU A 41 1.71 -0.45 19.10
CA LEU A 41 1.01 0.34 18.08
C LEU A 41 -0.29 -0.39 17.69
N PRO A 42 -1.35 0.31 17.27
CA PRO A 42 -2.42 -0.35 16.51
C PRO A 42 -1.79 -1.07 15.32
N ALA A 43 -2.21 -2.30 15.03
CA ALA A 43 -1.72 -3.01 13.85
C ALA A 43 -2.06 -2.22 12.58
N PHE A 44 -1.18 -2.27 11.59
CA PHE A 44 -1.30 -1.48 10.37
C PHE A 44 -2.34 -2.09 9.41
N CYS A 45 -2.77 -1.27 8.47
CA CYS A 45 -3.69 -1.62 7.40
C CYS A 45 -3.12 -1.08 6.08
N ASP A 46 -2.81 -1.95 5.13
CA ASP A 46 -2.30 -1.57 3.82
C ASP A 46 -3.39 -1.76 2.77
N VAL A 47 -3.78 -0.67 2.13
CA VAL A 47 -4.89 -0.67 1.17
C VAL A 47 -4.46 -0.99 -0.27
N HIS A 48 -3.15 -1.28 -0.48
CA HIS A 48 -2.63 -1.53 -1.82
C HIS A 48 -1.49 -2.57 -1.81
N VAL A 49 -1.84 -3.83 -2.05
CA VAL A 49 -0.85 -4.91 -2.16
C VAL A 49 -1.20 -5.88 -3.29
N HIS A 50 -0.20 -6.58 -3.82
CA HIS A 50 -0.34 -7.58 -4.86
C HIS A 50 0.08 -8.95 -4.34
N LEU A 51 -0.89 -9.77 -3.93
CA LEU A 51 -0.64 -11.13 -3.43
C LEU A 51 -0.48 -12.16 -4.54
N ARG A 52 -0.71 -11.78 -5.80
CA ARG A 52 -0.39 -12.57 -7.00
C ARG A 52 -1.13 -13.90 -7.16
N GLU A 53 -1.99 -14.29 -6.25
CA GLU A 53 -2.83 -15.49 -6.35
C GLU A 53 -4.32 -15.12 -6.44
N PRO A 54 -5.02 -15.80 -7.34
CA PRO A 54 -4.59 -16.85 -8.27
C PRO A 54 -3.74 -16.37 -9.46
N GLY A 55 -3.01 -17.28 -10.08
CA GLY A 55 -2.38 -17.15 -11.41
C GLY A 55 -0.89 -16.84 -11.44
N PHE A 56 -0.35 -16.10 -10.47
CA PHE A 56 1.06 -15.65 -10.49
C PHE A 56 1.84 -16.06 -9.24
N PHE A 57 1.52 -17.25 -8.69
CA PHE A 57 2.12 -17.81 -7.47
C PHE A 57 3.66 -17.90 -7.49
N TYR A 58 4.28 -17.85 -8.66
CA TYR A 58 5.73 -17.83 -8.78
C TYR A 58 6.35 -16.49 -8.37
N LYS A 59 5.57 -15.39 -8.40
CA LYS A 59 5.98 -14.04 -7.92
C LYS A 59 5.74 -13.87 -6.43
N GLU A 60 4.58 -14.30 -5.95
CA GLU A 60 4.13 -14.23 -4.56
C GLU A 60 2.99 -15.20 -4.33
N THR A 61 2.72 -15.55 -3.07
CA THR A 61 1.53 -16.30 -2.65
C THR A 61 0.79 -15.54 -1.55
N VAL A 62 -0.49 -15.85 -1.37
CA VAL A 62 -1.26 -15.32 -0.24
C VAL A 62 -0.57 -15.66 1.08
N SER A 63 -0.04 -16.89 1.21
CA SER A 63 0.69 -17.33 2.41
C SER A 63 1.94 -16.49 2.69
N SER A 64 2.83 -16.30 1.70
CA SER A 64 4.09 -15.58 1.88
C SER A 64 3.89 -14.06 1.98
N GLY A 65 3.01 -13.48 1.16
CA GLY A 65 2.70 -12.05 1.21
C GLY A 65 2.03 -11.64 2.52
N THR A 66 1.10 -12.47 3.04
CA THR A 66 0.48 -12.19 4.35
C THR A 66 1.40 -12.48 5.53
N ALA A 67 2.39 -13.38 5.39
CA ALA A 67 3.46 -13.53 6.37
C ALA A 67 4.39 -12.30 6.38
N ALA A 68 4.71 -11.75 5.21
CA ALA A 68 5.44 -10.49 5.09
C ALA A 68 4.65 -9.31 5.70
N ALA A 69 3.35 -9.25 5.48
CA ALA A 69 2.46 -8.28 6.12
C ALA A 69 2.51 -8.40 7.65
N ALA A 70 2.37 -9.61 8.19
CA ALA A 70 2.45 -9.86 9.62
C ALA A 70 3.79 -9.39 10.21
N ARG A 71 4.92 -9.69 9.54
CA ARG A 71 6.25 -9.20 9.94
C ARG A 71 6.38 -7.69 9.83
N GLY A 72 5.69 -7.07 8.88
CA GLY A 72 5.63 -5.62 8.71
C GLY A 72 4.75 -4.90 9.72
N GLY A 73 4.02 -5.63 10.58
CA GLY A 73 3.11 -5.05 11.58
C GLY A 73 1.66 -4.88 11.12
N TYR A 74 1.29 -5.46 9.98
CA TYR A 74 -0.06 -5.35 9.41
C TYR A 74 -0.97 -6.48 9.90
N SER A 75 -2.23 -6.15 10.19
CA SER A 75 -3.32 -7.12 10.43
C SER A 75 -4.35 -7.14 9.30
N ASP A 76 -4.34 -6.12 8.44
CA ASP A 76 -5.24 -5.98 7.30
C ASP A 76 -4.45 -5.58 6.05
N VAL A 77 -4.72 -6.25 4.94
CA VAL A 77 -4.18 -5.90 3.63
C VAL A 77 -5.27 -5.99 2.56
N PHE A 78 -5.22 -5.09 1.57
CA PHE A 78 -6.17 -5.07 0.47
C PHE A 78 -5.49 -5.54 -0.81
N SER A 79 -5.97 -6.65 -1.38
CA SER A 79 -5.35 -7.29 -2.54
C SER A 79 -5.92 -6.77 -3.85
N MET A 80 -5.08 -6.17 -4.69
CA MET A 80 -5.43 -5.64 -6.00
C MET A 80 -5.88 -6.73 -6.98
N PRO A 81 -6.74 -6.38 -7.98
CA PRO A 81 -7.44 -7.36 -8.82
C PRO A 81 -6.63 -7.88 -10.00
N ASN A 82 -5.43 -7.40 -10.27
CA ASN A 82 -4.61 -7.81 -11.41
C ASN A 82 -4.06 -9.25 -11.28
N LEU A 83 -4.97 -10.19 -11.32
CA LEU A 83 -4.78 -11.63 -11.11
C LEU A 83 -5.14 -12.44 -12.38
N ASN A 84 -4.97 -13.76 -12.33
CA ASN A 84 -5.41 -14.65 -13.39
C ASN A 84 -6.07 -15.91 -12.80
N PRO A 85 -7.41 -16.04 -12.89
CA PRO A 85 -8.32 -15.08 -13.52
C PRO A 85 -8.45 -13.77 -12.74
N VAL A 86 -8.80 -12.69 -13.46
CA VAL A 86 -9.20 -11.41 -12.87
C VAL A 86 -10.48 -11.60 -12.04
N PRO A 87 -10.65 -11.02 -10.85
CA PRO A 87 -11.88 -11.09 -10.05
C PRO A 87 -12.99 -10.16 -10.63
N ASP A 88 -13.39 -10.43 -11.85
CA ASP A 88 -14.39 -9.71 -12.65
C ASP A 88 -15.77 -10.37 -12.66
N SER A 89 -15.91 -11.49 -11.98
CA SER A 89 -17.14 -12.25 -11.81
C SER A 89 -17.19 -12.90 -10.43
N VAL A 90 -18.40 -13.27 -9.98
CA VAL A 90 -18.60 -13.97 -8.70
C VAL A 90 -17.83 -15.29 -8.66
N GLU A 91 -17.74 -16.00 -9.79
CA GLU A 91 -16.95 -17.23 -9.88
C GLU A 91 -15.47 -16.96 -9.66
N ASN A 92 -14.90 -15.94 -10.29
CA ASN A 92 -13.48 -15.65 -10.23
C ASN A 92 -13.05 -15.09 -8.86
N ILE A 93 -13.84 -14.17 -8.28
CA ILE A 93 -13.51 -13.64 -6.95
C ILE A 93 -13.62 -14.70 -5.86
N LYS A 94 -14.54 -15.67 -5.97
CA LYS A 94 -14.63 -16.80 -5.02
C LYS A 94 -13.39 -17.69 -5.06
N LYS A 95 -12.77 -17.91 -6.23
CA LYS A 95 -11.49 -18.63 -6.33
C LYS A 95 -10.38 -17.94 -5.54
N GLN A 96 -10.35 -16.59 -5.56
CA GLN A 96 -9.40 -15.82 -4.75
C GLN A 96 -9.71 -15.95 -3.26
N ILE A 97 -10.99 -15.82 -2.87
CA ILE A 97 -11.44 -15.92 -1.47
C ILE A 97 -11.11 -17.30 -0.88
N GLU A 98 -11.33 -18.39 -1.62
CA GLU A 98 -10.96 -19.75 -1.17
C GLU A 98 -9.47 -19.88 -0.85
N ILE A 99 -8.60 -19.26 -1.65
CA ILE A 99 -7.14 -19.23 -1.37
C ILE A 99 -6.86 -18.38 -0.13
N ILE A 100 -7.50 -17.22 0.01
CA ILE A 100 -7.35 -16.33 1.16
C ILE A 100 -7.75 -17.06 2.45
N GLU A 101 -8.92 -17.68 2.48
CA GLU A 101 -9.44 -18.39 3.66
C GLU A 101 -8.52 -19.56 4.09
N ARG A 102 -7.90 -20.23 3.13
CA ARG A 102 -6.99 -21.35 3.38
C ARG A 102 -5.62 -20.92 3.88
N ASP A 103 -5.04 -19.87 3.29
CA ASP A 103 -3.59 -19.62 3.37
C ASP A 103 -3.21 -18.32 4.09
N ALA A 104 -4.13 -17.38 4.25
CA ALA A 104 -3.82 -16.06 4.80
C ALA A 104 -3.41 -16.10 6.29
N LYS A 105 -2.42 -15.32 6.66
CA LYS A 105 -1.94 -15.13 8.04
C LYS A 105 -2.59 -13.92 8.71
N VAL A 106 -2.97 -12.91 7.93
CA VAL A 106 -3.68 -11.70 8.34
C VAL A 106 -4.94 -11.55 7.49
N ARG A 107 -5.84 -10.65 7.84
CA ARG A 107 -7.06 -10.41 7.06
C ARG A 107 -6.70 -9.84 5.69
N VAL A 108 -7.29 -10.42 4.66
CA VAL A 108 -7.15 -9.98 3.27
C VAL A 108 -8.50 -9.52 2.74
N HIS A 109 -8.55 -8.30 2.22
CA HIS A 109 -9.73 -7.67 1.65
C HIS A 109 -9.53 -7.59 0.13
N PRO A 110 -10.18 -8.43 -0.69
CA PRO A 110 -9.99 -8.40 -2.14
C PRO A 110 -10.66 -7.18 -2.76
N TYR A 111 -10.03 -6.59 -3.77
CA TYR A 111 -10.69 -5.74 -4.76
C TYR A 111 -11.31 -6.60 -5.86
N ALA A 112 -12.45 -6.17 -6.39
CA ALA A 112 -12.94 -6.63 -7.68
C ALA A 112 -12.53 -5.66 -8.79
N SER A 113 -12.42 -6.13 -10.04
CA SER A 113 -12.15 -5.23 -11.14
C SER A 113 -13.35 -4.33 -11.44
N ILE A 114 -13.08 -3.16 -12.03
CA ILE A 114 -14.11 -2.23 -12.55
C ILE A 114 -14.66 -2.77 -13.87
N THR A 115 -13.75 -3.25 -14.73
CA THR A 115 -14.11 -3.73 -16.08
C THR A 115 -13.76 -5.19 -16.27
N VAL A 116 -14.47 -5.85 -17.18
CA VAL A 116 -14.24 -7.25 -17.52
C VAL A 116 -12.80 -7.45 -18.01
N ALA A 117 -12.07 -8.34 -17.34
CA ALA A 117 -10.66 -8.64 -17.59
C ALA A 117 -9.75 -7.39 -17.55
N GLU A 118 -10.16 -6.32 -16.84
CA GLU A 118 -9.44 -5.02 -16.77
C GLU A 118 -9.15 -4.42 -18.16
N ARG A 119 -10.08 -4.54 -19.11
CA ARG A 119 -9.88 -4.08 -20.50
C ARG A 119 -10.42 -2.67 -20.77
N GLY A 120 -11.18 -2.09 -19.82
CA GLY A 120 -11.79 -0.77 -20.00
C GLY A 120 -12.96 -0.73 -20.98
N GLU A 121 -13.45 -1.88 -21.48
CA GLU A 121 -14.45 -1.98 -22.53
C GLU A 121 -15.88 -2.20 -22.03
N GLN A 122 -16.02 -2.95 -20.93
CA GLN A 122 -17.31 -3.34 -20.37
C GLN A 122 -17.22 -3.36 -18.83
N LEU A 123 -18.21 -2.74 -18.16
CA LEU A 123 -18.32 -2.86 -16.69
C LEU A 123 -18.63 -4.31 -16.29
N VAL A 124 -18.07 -4.70 -15.14
CA VAL A 124 -18.48 -5.94 -14.48
C VAL A 124 -19.87 -5.81 -13.86
N ASP A 125 -20.48 -6.91 -13.46
CA ASP A 125 -21.67 -6.85 -12.60
C ASP A 125 -21.27 -6.45 -11.17
N MET A 126 -21.09 -5.14 -10.97
CA MET A 126 -20.65 -4.58 -9.69
C MET A 126 -21.62 -4.93 -8.54
N ALA A 127 -22.93 -5.03 -8.82
CA ALA A 127 -23.92 -5.38 -7.80
C ALA A 127 -23.76 -6.82 -7.31
N ALA A 128 -23.48 -7.74 -8.21
CA ALA A 128 -23.20 -9.13 -7.86
C ALA A 128 -21.85 -9.30 -7.12
N LEU A 129 -20.86 -8.46 -7.43
CA LEU A 129 -19.51 -8.51 -6.83
C LEU A 129 -19.39 -7.79 -5.49
N ALA A 130 -20.18 -6.74 -5.25
CA ALA A 130 -20.10 -5.91 -4.05
C ALA A 130 -20.11 -6.67 -2.71
N PRO A 131 -20.85 -7.79 -2.54
CA PRO A 131 -20.82 -8.57 -1.30
C PRO A 131 -19.48 -9.30 -1.04
N PHE A 132 -18.61 -9.39 -2.03
CA PHE A 132 -17.38 -10.20 -2.00
C PHE A 132 -16.10 -9.37 -2.04
N CYS A 133 -16.18 -8.05 -2.26
CA CYS A 133 -15.01 -7.18 -2.38
C CYS A 133 -15.09 -5.96 -1.46
N ALA A 134 -13.94 -5.38 -1.16
CA ALA A 134 -13.85 -4.17 -0.34
C ALA A 134 -14.08 -2.89 -1.17
N ALA A 135 -13.69 -2.91 -2.44
CA ALA A 135 -13.83 -1.82 -3.38
C ALA A 135 -13.59 -2.32 -4.82
N PHE A 136 -13.66 -1.43 -5.81
CA PHE A 136 -13.42 -1.74 -7.21
C PHE A 136 -12.19 -1.00 -7.74
N SER A 137 -11.37 -1.69 -8.52
CA SER A 137 -10.16 -1.15 -9.15
C SER A 137 -9.84 -1.87 -10.45
N ASP A 138 -9.27 -1.17 -11.44
CA ASP A 138 -8.55 -1.75 -12.58
C ASP A 138 -7.06 -1.42 -12.42
N ASP A 139 -6.49 -1.80 -11.28
CA ASP A 139 -5.12 -1.46 -10.93
C ASP A 139 -4.10 -2.02 -11.93
N GLY A 140 -3.09 -1.20 -12.25
CA GLY A 140 -2.06 -1.49 -13.24
C GLY A 140 -2.48 -1.32 -14.70
N LYS A 141 -3.75 -0.96 -14.97
CA LYS A 141 -4.30 -0.66 -16.30
C LYS A 141 -4.88 0.74 -16.37
N GLY A 142 -5.62 1.14 -15.33
CA GLY A 142 -6.40 2.36 -15.31
C GLY A 142 -7.59 2.37 -16.29
N VAL A 143 -8.65 3.05 -15.91
CA VAL A 143 -9.81 3.25 -16.80
C VAL A 143 -9.55 4.45 -17.70
N GLN A 144 -9.37 4.20 -19.01
CA GLN A 144 -8.98 5.24 -19.97
C GLN A 144 -10.16 6.11 -20.43
N SER A 145 -11.36 5.54 -20.53
CA SER A 145 -12.57 6.26 -21.00
C SER A 145 -13.25 7.02 -19.87
N GLU A 146 -13.57 8.30 -20.11
CA GLU A 146 -14.37 9.13 -19.19
C GLU A 146 -15.77 8.54 -18.98
N GLU A 147 -16.40 8.06 -20.05
CA GLU A 147 -17.75 7.47 -20.00
C GLU A 147 -17.77 6.21 -19.16
N MET A 148 -16.75 5.35 -19.30
CA MET A 148 -16.62 4.12 -18.52
C MET A 148 -16.41 4.45 -17.04
N MET A 149 -15.51 5.38 -16.71
CA MET A 149 -15.27 5.79 -15.33
C MET A 149 -16.52 6.43 -14.71
N ARG A 150 -17.24 7.27 -15.45
CA ARG A 150 -18.52 7.86 -15.01
C ARG A 150 -19.56 6.79 -14.69
N ALA A 151 -19.71 5.80 -15.57
CA ALA A 151 -20.64 4.69 -15.36
C ALA A 151 -20.25 3.86 -14.12
N ALA A 152 -18.96 3.56 -13.94
CA ALA A 152 -18.44 2.87 -12.77
C ALA A 152 -18.72 3.67 -11.48
N MET A 153 -18.44 4.97 -11.47
CA MET A 153 -18.67 5.84 -10.31
C MET A 153 -20.14 5.94 -9.93
N LEU A 154 -21.05 6.06 -10.91
CA LEU A 154 -22.51 6.07 -10.66
C LEU A 154 -22.94 4.75 -10.01
N LYS A 155 -22.46 3.61 -10.52
CA LYS A 155 -22.81 2.32 -9.97
C LYS A 155 -22.19 2.09 -8.57
N ALA A 156 -20.95 2.49 -8.38
CA ALA A 156 -20.31 2.42 -7.06
C ALA A 156 -21.02 3.30 -6.04
N LYS A 157 -21.47 4.51 -6.43
CA LYS A 157 -22.29 5.38 -5.57
C LYS A 157 -23.59 4.74 -5.15
N GLU A 158 -24.32 4.12 -6.10
CA GLU A 158 -25.55 3.37 -5.81
C GLU A 158 -25.34 2.28 -4.76
N LEU A 159 -24.22 1.57 -4.87
CA LEU A 159 -23.82 0.46 -3.99
C LEU A 159 -23.14 0.91 -2.68
N GLY A 160 -22.83 2.20 -2.53
CA GLY A 160 -22.09 2.73 -1.38
C GLY A 160 -20.60 2.35 -1.35
N MET A 161 -20.07 1.83 -2.48
CA MET A 161 -18.72 1.32 -2.63
C MET A 161 -17.72 2.41 -3.02
N VAL A 162 -16.44 2.11 -2.88
CA VAL A 162 -15.30 2.96 -3.27
C VAL A 162 -14.79 2.55 -4.65
N ILE A 163 -14.47 3.53 -5.50
CA ILE A 163 -13.59 3.32 -6.66
C ILE A 163 -12.17 3.69 -6.24
N ALA A 164 -11.25 2.73 -6.32
CA ALA A 164 -9.81 2.93 -6.10
C ALA A 164 -9.09 2.90 -7.45
N ALA A 165 -8.50 4.01 -7.84
CA ALA A 165 -8.02 4.18 -9.20
C ALA A 165 -6.50 4.28 -9.31
N HIS A 166 -5.91 3.37 -10.09
CA HIS A 166 -4.61 3.56 -10.71
C HIS A 166 -4.77 4.59 -11.82
N CYS A 167 -4.18 5.77 -11.63
CA CYS A 167 -4.35 6.88 -12.56
C CYS A 167 -3.15 6.95 -13.50
N GLU A 168 -3.34 6.45 -14.71
CA GLU A 168 -2.33 6.48 -15.77
C GLU A 168 -3.01 6.65 -17.14
N ASP A 169 -2.58 7.67 -17.89
CA ASP A 169 -2.96 7.84 -19.28
C ASP A 169 -1.96 7.09 -20.17
N ASN A 170 -2.41 5.95 -20.70
CA ASN A 170 -1.60 5.07 -21.53
C ASN A 170 -1.12 5.73 -22.84
N SER A 171 -1.84 6.76 -23.33
CA SER A 171 -1.47 7.48 -24.56
C SER A 171 -0.22 8.35 -24.39
N LEU A 172 0.12 8.69 -23.13
CA LEU A 172 1.26 9.53 -22.77
C LEU A 172 2.52 8.75 -22.35
N LEU A 173 2.48 7.42 -22.36
CA LEU A 173 3.61 6.61 -21.88
C LEU A 173 4.76 6.51 -22.89
N PHE A 174 4.49 6.46 -24.18
CA PHE A 174 5.49 6.36 -25.28
C PHE A 174 6.58 5.29 -25.06
N GLY A 175 6.21 4.20 -24.37
CA GLY A 175 7.12 3.12 -23.98
C GLY A 175 8.12 3.52 -22.89
N GLY A 176 7.82 4.57 -22.13
CA GLY A 176 8.57 5.00 -20.95
C GLY A 176 8.52 3.96 -19.83
N TYR A 177 9.50 4.01 -18.94
CA TYR A 177 9.65 3.07 -17.84
C TYR A 177 10.28 3.64 -16.57
N ILE A 178 10.68 4.89 -16.58
CA ILE A 178 11.10 5.72 -15.45
C ILE A 178 10.53 7.13 -15.63
N HIS A 179 10.74 8.03 -14.68
CA HIS A 179 10.33 9.43 -14.81
C HIS A 179 11.03 10.15 -15.96
N ASP A 180 10.30 10.99 -16.71
CA ASP A 180 10.86 11.92 -17.71
C ASP A 180 11.55 13.09 -17.01
N GLY A 181 12.62 12.79 -16.29
CA GLY A 181 13.41 13.71 -15.49
C GLY A 181 14.87 13.81 -15.96
N GLU A 182 15.69 14.39 -15.10
CA GLU A 182 17.11 14.61 -15.40
C GLU A 182 17.88 13.30 -15.59
N TYR A 183 17.55 12.26 -14.79
CA TYR A 183 18.22 10.97 -14.92
C TYR A 183 17.94 10.32 -16.29
N ALA A 184 16.67 10.31 -16.71
CA ALA A 184 16.29 9.75 -18.01
C ALA A 184 17.02 10.45 -19.16
N LYS A 185 17.07 11.80 -19.15
CA LYS A 185 17.75 12.60 -20.16
C LYS A 185 19.24 12.35 -20.17
N ALA A 186 19.88 12.31 -19.00
CA ALA A 186 21.33 12.13 -18.88
C ALA A 186 21.81 10.74 -19.34
N HIS A 187 20.96 9.70 -19.18
CA HIS A 187 21.32 8.31 -19.47
C HIS A 187 20.63 7.74 -20.73
N GLY A 188 19.86 8.55 -21.45
CA GLY A 188 19.19 8.14 -22.70
C GLY A 188 18.03 7.16 -22.51
N HIS A 189 17.35 7.23 -21.37
CA HIS A 189 16.16 6.41 -21.07
C HIS A 189 14.86 7.06 -21.56
N ARG A 190 13.85 6.23 -21.83
CA ARG A 190 12.50 6.71 -22.13
C ARG A 190 11.77 7.05 -20.84
N GLY A 191 11.29 8.30 -20.76
CA GLY A 191 10.58 8.80 -19.58
C GLY A 191 9.07 8.65 -19.66
N ILE A 192 8.43 8.60 -18.49
CA ILE A 192 6.98 8.73 -18.28
C ILE A 192 6.75 10.13 -17.73
N CYS A 193 6.00 10.97 -18.45
CA CYS A 193 5.71 12.33 -18.03
C CYS A 193 4.78 12.34 -16.79
N SER A 194 4.81 13.43 -16.03
CA SER A 194 3.95 13.57 -14.84
C SER A 194 2.47 13.70 -15.23
N GLU A 195 2.17 14.22 -16.42
CA GLU A 195 0.81 14.37 -16.93
C GLU A 195 0.08 13.04 -17.09
N SER A 196 0.80 11.96 -17.37
CA SER A 196 0.20 10.62 -17.44
C SER A 196 -0.50 10.21 -16.14
N GLU A 197 -0.09 10.74 -14.98
CA GLU A 197 -0.71 10.52 -13.68
C GLU A 197 -1.76 11.60 -13.35
N TRP A 198 -1.38 12.88 -13.35
CA TRP A 198 -2.29 13.93 -12.88
C TRP A 198 -3.44 14.24 -13.85
N GLY A 199 -3.29 13.95 -15.14
CA GLY A 199 -4.36 14.12 -16.13
C GLY A 199 -5.60 13.30 -15.82
N PRO A 200 -5.50 11.95 -15.71
CA PRO A 200 -6.60 11.11 -15.24
C PRO A 200 -7.14 11.52 -13.86
N ILE A 201 -6.27 11.91 -12.92
CA ILE A 201 -6.72 12.39 -11.60
C ILE A 201 -7.63 13.62 -11.76
N ALA A 202 -7.26 14.60 -12.59
CA ALA A 202 -8.06 15.80 -12.81
C ALA A 202 -9.43 15.45 -13.40
N ARG A 203 -9.49 14.53 -14.38
CA ARG A 203 -10.73 13.99 -14.96
C ARG A 203 -11.61 13.33 -13.89
N ASP A 204 -11.02 12.42 -13.13
CA ASP A 204 -11.77 11.58 -12.21
C ASP A 204 -12.26 12.35 -10.97
N LEU A 205 -11.50 13.35 -10.49
CA LEU A 205 -11.97 14.25 -9.43
C LEU A 205 -13.21 15.05 -9.86
N LYS A 206 -13.27 15.50 -11.13
CA LYS A 206 -14.46 16.13 -11.70
C LYS A 206 -15.65 15.15 -11.70
N LEU A 207 -15.43 13.92 -12.16
CA LEU A 207 -16.46 12.87 -12.15
C LEU A 207 -16.90 12.51 -10.73
N ALA A 208 -15.99 12.40 -9.78
CA ALA A 208 -16.31 12.12 -8.38
C ALA A 208 -17.19 13.23 -7.78
N LYS A 209 -16.90 14.50 -8.11
CA LYS A 209 -17.73 15.63 -7.72
C LYS A 209 -19.14 15.59 -8.33
N GLU A 210 -19.24 15.26 -9.62
CA GLU A 210 -20.52 15.18 -10.35
C GLU A 210 -21.39 14.00 -9.88
N THR A 211 -20.79 12.84 -9.63
CA THR A 211 -21.50 11.62 -9.25
C THR A 211 -21.74 11.48 -7.75
N GLY A 212 -20.91 12.15 -6.93
CA GLY A 212 -20.87 11.97 -5.47
C GLY A 212 -20.33 10.60 -5.06
N CYS A 213 -19.55 9.93 -5.92
CA CYS A 213 -18.90 8.66 -5.63
C CYS A 213 -17.79 8.83 -4.59
N LYS A 214 -17.62 7.84 -3.72
CA LYS A 214 -16.42 7.72 -2.89
C LYS A 214 -15.24 7.33 -3.78
N TYR A 215 -14.27 8.24 -3.91
CA TYR A 215 -13.14 8.06 -4.82
C TYR A 215 -11.82 7.99 -4.05
N HIS A 216 -10.98 7.01 -4.35
CA HIS A 216 -9.66 6.85 -3.77
C HIS A 216 -8.59 6.83 -4.86
N VAL A 217 -7.60 7.70 -4.76
CA VAL A 217 -6.49 7.81 -5.71
C VAL A 217 -5.32 6.99 -5.20
N CYS A 218 -4.96 5.94 -5.91
CA CYS A 218 -3.86 5.05 -5.55
C CYS A 218 -2.51 5.73 -5.77
N HIS A 219 -1.51 5.37 -4.97
CA HIS A 219 -0.05 5.60 -5.10
C HIS A 219 0.35 6.90 -5.82
N ILE A 220 -0.20 8.07 -5.44
CA ILE A 220 0.18 9.34 -6.08
C ILE A 220 1.67 9.63 -5.92
N SER A 221 2.28 10.15 -6.98
CA SER A 221 3.72 10.42 -7.03
C SER A 221 4.08 11.85 -7.46
N THR A 222 3.13 12.65 -7.97
CA THR A 222 3.41 13.98 -8.53
C THR A 222 2.88 15.11 -7.66
N LYS A 223 3.54 16.27 -7.75
CA LYS A 223 3.12 17.51 -7.09
C LYS A 223 1.73 17.96 -7.54
N GLU A 224 1.47 17.88 -8.83
CA GLU A 224 0.20 18.27 -9.43
C GLU A 224 -0.95 17.43 -8.88
N SER A 225 -0.74 16.13 -8.67
CA SER A 225 -1.72 15.23 -8.02
C SER A 225 -2.07 15.70 -6.61
N VAL A 226 -1.07 16.09 -5.80
CA VAL A 226 -1.30 16.65 -4.46
C VAL A 226 -2.12 17.94 -4.52
N ASP A 227 -1.78 18.85 -5.43
CA ASP A 227 -2.47 20.14 -5.55
C ASP A 227 -3.93 19.95 -6.02
N LEU A 228 -4.18 19.04 -6.98
CA LEU A 228 -5.52 18.71 -7.47
C LEU A 228 -6.40 18.11 -6.37
N ILE A 229 -5.87 17.13 -5.62
CA ILE A 229 -6.61 16.46 -4.54
C ILE A 229 -6.88 17.43 -3.39
N ARG A 230 -5.91 18.29 -3.01
CA ARG A 230 -6.09 19.34 -2.00
C ARG A 230 -7.25 20.25 -2.36
N LYS A 231 -7.31 20.72 -3.62
CA LYS A 231 -8.39 21.55 -4.13
C LYS A 231 -9.73 20.81 -4.11
N ALA A 232 -9.78 19.58 -4.58
CA ALA A 232 -11.01 18.77 -4.59
C ALA A 232 -11.57 18.54 -3.18
N LYS A 233 -10.71 18.26 -2.19
CA LYS A 233 -11.10 18.14 -0.78
C LYS A 233 -11.68 19.45 -0.23
N ALA A 234 -11.05 20.59 -0.55
CA ALA A 234 -11.55 21.91 -0.15
C ALA A 234 -12.92 22.23 -0.79
N GLU A 235 -13.22 21.67 -1.95
CA GLU A 235 -14.50 21.76 -2.63
C GLU A 235 -15.55 20.74 -2.15
N GLY A 236 -15.21 19.91 -1.15
CA GLY A 236 -16.12 18.93 -0.55
C GLY A 236 -16.28 17.63 -1.34
N VAL A 237 -15.37 17.32 -2.27
CA VAL A 237 -15.37 16.03 -2.96
C VAL A 237 -15.01 14.91 -1.98
N ASP A 238 -15.75 13.80 -2.00
CA ASP A 238 -15.44 12.61 -1.17
C ASP A 238 -14.26 11.85 -1.77
N VAL A 239 -13.08 12.41 -1.62
CA VAL A 239 -11.82 11.86 -2.13
C VAL A 239 -10.81 11.61 -1.02
N THR A 240 -10.09 10.48 -1.13
CA THR A 240 -8.88 10.17 -0.38
C THR A 240 -7.78 9.76 -1.33
N CYS A 241 -6.53 9.81 -0.86
CA CYS A 241 -5.39 9.29 -1.63
C CYS A 241 -4.34 8.64 -0.74
N GLU A 242 -3.51 7.85 -1.37
CA GLU A 242 -2.35 7.21 -0.76
C GLU A 242 -1.07 7.54 -1.53
N THR A 243 0.08 7.38 -0.86
CA THR A 243 1.40 7.39 -1.50
C THR A 243 2.29 6.32 -0.90
N GLY A 244 3.31 5.90 -1.64
CA GLY A 244 4.22 4.84 -1.19
C GLY A 244 5.42 5.36 -0.38
N PRO A 245 6.01 4.52 0.51
CA PRO A 245 7.23 4.87 1.23
C PRO A 245 8.38 5.29 0.32
N HIS A 246 8.49 4.65 -0.84
CA HIS A 246 9.55 4.94 -1.82
C HIS A 246 9.42 6.32 -2.45
N TYR A 247 8.20 6.85 -2.67
CA TYR A 247 7.98 8.22 -3.17
C TYR A 247 8.25 9.29 -2.13
N LEU A 248 8.20 8.96 -0.84
CA LEU A 248 8.45 9.89 0.26
C LEU A 248 9.94 10.05 0.60
N VAL A 249 10.75 9.04 0.28
CA VAL A 249 12.16 8.98 0.67
C VAL A 249 13.09 9.13 -0.51
N LEU A 250 12.71 8.61 -1.67
CA LEU A 250 13.52 8.59 -2.88
C LEU A 250 12.97 9.55 -3.94
N ASP A 251 13.85 9.98 -4.82
CA ASP A 251 13.54 10.74 -6.04
C ASP A 251 14.42 10.21 -7.20
N ASP A 252 14.23 10.73 -8.41
CA ASP A 252 14.90 10.25 -9.61
C ASP A 252 16.43 10.42 -9.56
N SER A 253 16.98 11.28 -8.70
CA SER A 253 18.42 11.40 -8.46
C SER A 253 19.05 10.16 -7.83
N LYS A 254 18.20 9.26 -7.27
CA LYS A 254 18.63 8.01 -6.62
C LYS A 254 18.54 6.79 -7.53
N LEU A 255 18.08 6.97 -8.76
CA LEU A 255 17.99 5.89 -9.73
C LEU A 255 19.37 5.26 -10.00
N GLN A 256 19.36 3.97 -10.27
CA GLN A 256 20.52 3.18 -10.66
C GLN A 256 20.11 2.23 -11.80
N GLU A 257 21.07 1.73 -12.57
CA GLU A 257 20.85 0.76 -13.65
C GLU A 257 20.46 -0.64 -13.13
N ASN A 258 19.49 -0.67 -12.22
CA ASN A 258 19.05 -1.87 -11.53
C ASN A 258 17.52 -1.92 -11.42
N GLY A 259 16.94 -3.08 -11.70
CA GLY A 259 15.48 -3.29 -11.64
C GLY A 259 14.83 -2.97 -10.30
N ARG A 260 15.57 -2.94 -9.19
CA ARG A 260 15.05 -2.56 -7.86
C ARG A 260 14.56 -1.11 -7.77
N PHE A 261 14.93 -0.27 -8.75
CA PHE A 261 14.46 1.12 -8.85
C PHE A 261 13.34 1.30 -9.88
N LYS A 262 12.82 0.19 -10.44
CA LYS A 262 11.72 0.23 -11.41
C LYS A 262 10.40 -0.13 -10.75
N MET A 263 9.50 0.85 -10.66
CA MET A 263 8.13 0.74 -10.19
C MET A 263 7.22 1.66 -11.02
N ASN A 264 5.92 1.51 -10.92
CA ASN A 264 4.94 2.37 -11.57
C ASN A 264 3.84 2.77 -10.58
N PRO A 265 3.64 4.08 -10.33
CA PRO A 265 4.35 5.23 -10.89
C PRO A 265 5.85 5.20 -10.66
N PRO A 266 6.66 5.87 -11.53
CA PRO A 266 8.11 5.95 -11.33
C PRO A 266 8.49 6.91 -10.20
N LEU A 267 9.69 6.75 -9.65
CA LEU A 267 10.28 7.76 -8.76
C LEU A 267 10.38 9.09 -9.51
N ARG A 268 9.71 10.13 -9.01
CA ARG A 268 9.64 11.45 -9.60
C ARG A 268 10.77 12.36 -9.11
N SER A 269 10.69 13.63 -9.46
CA SER A 269 11.68 14.63 -9.06
C SER A 269 11.68 14.90 -7.53
N GLN A 270 12.75 15.52 -7.05
CA GLN A 270 12.81 16.01 -5.67
C GLN A 270 11.67 16.99 -5.34
N LYS A 271 11.20 17.79 -6.32
CA LYS A 271 10.08 18.71 -6.12
C LYS A 271 8.79 17.96 -5.84
N ASP A 272 8.56 16.86 -6.56
CA ASP A 272 7.40 15.99 -6.34
C ASP A 272 7.46 15.34 -4.95
N ARG A 273 8.61 14.75 -4.60
CA ARG A 273 8.82 14.16 -3.27
C ARG A 273 8.54 15.16 -2.14
N LEU A 274 9.03 16.39 -2.24
CA LEU A 274 8.77 17.43 -1.23
C LEU A 274 7.30 17.81 -1.16
N ALA A 275 6.59 17.86 -2.29
CA ALA A 275 5.14 18.13 -2.32
C ALA A 275 4.34 17.00 -1.66
N LEU A 276 4.73 15.73 -1.85
CA LEU A 276 4.12 14.59 -1.15
C LEU A 276 4.33 14.72 0.38
N ILE A 277 5.52 15.09 0.84
CA ILE A 277 5.81 15.33 2.26
C ILE A 277 4.91 16.43 2.84
N GLU A 278 4.75 17.54 2.13
CA GLU A 278 3.83 18.60 2.57
C GLU A 278 2.37 18.11 2.58
N GLY A 279 1.96 17.31 1.59
CA GLY A 279 0.64 16.67 1.56
C GLY A 279 0.39 15.72 2.75
N LEU A 280 1.44 15.05 3.25
CA LEU A 280 1.33 14.27 4.50
C LEU A 280 1.13 15.18 5.72
N LYS A 281 1.82 16.33 5.78
CA LYS A 281 1.77 17.24 6.93
C LYS A 281 0.42 17.95 7.02
N ASP A 282 -0.09 18.46 5.90
CA ASP A 282 -1.32 19.26 5.86
C ASP A 282 -2.61 18.41 5.82
N GLY A 283 -2.48 17.09 5.63
CA GLY A 283 -3.62 16.17 5.62
C GLY A 283 -4.24 15.96 4.24
N THR A 284 -3.63 16.48 3.18
CA THR A 284 -4.05 16.19 1.80
C THR A 284 -3.89 14.70 1.49
N ILE A 285 -2.77 14.09 1.88
CA ILE A 285 -2.55 12.66 1.76
C ILE A 285 -3.08 11.98 3.01
N ASP A 286 -3.99 11.03 2.81
CA ASP A 286 -4.72 10.37 3.87
C ASP A 286 -3.99 9.19 4.46
N MET A 287 -3.25 8.43 3.64
CA MET A 287 -2.63 7.19 4.05
C MET A 287 -1.33 6.89 3.30
N ILE A 288 -0.54 6.00 3.89
CA ILE A 288 0.65 5.40 3.29
C ILE A 288 0.30 3.96 3.00
N ALA A 289 0.39 3.57 1.73
CA ALA A 289 0.25 2.20 1.27
C ALA A 289 1.53 1.77 0.57
N THR A 290 1.86 0.49 0.62
CA THR A 290 3.17 0.04 0.16
C THR A 290 3.29 -0.13 -1.33
N ASP A 291 2.18 -0.37 -2.01
CA ASP A 291 2.18 -0.93 -3.37
C ASP A 291 3.15 -2.13 -3.44
N HIS A 292 3.00 -3.04 -2.47
CA HIS A 292 3.81 -4.25 -2.41
C HIS A 292 3.55 -5.09 -3.66
N ALA A 293 4.44 -4.95 -4.66
CA ALA A 293 4.29 -5.53 -5.99
C ALA A 293 5.46 -6.48 -6.32
N PRO A 294 5.47 -7.67 -5.73
CA PRO A 294 6.53 -8.66 -5.88
C PRO A 294 6.62 -9.22 -7.30
N HIS A 295 7.86 -9.45 -7.74
CA HIS A 295 8.22 -10.11 -8.98
C HIS A 295 9.33 -11.13 -8.73
N SER A 296 9.48 -12.10 -9.63
CA SER A 296 10.55 -13.10 -9.54
C SER A 296 11.94 -12.45 -9.71
N ALA A 297 12.97 -13.12 -9.22
CA ALA A 297 14.35 -12.67 -9.40
C ALA A 297 14.70 -12.51 -10.88
N GLU A 298 14.22 -13.43 -11.74
CA GLU A 298 14.42 -13.35 -13.19
C GLU A 298 13.80 -12.08 -13.78
N GLU A 299 12.55 -11.74 -13.38
CA GLU A 299 11.86 -10.54 -13.88
C GLU A 299 12.52 -9.23 -13.42
N LYS A 300 13.23 -9.25 -12.28
CA LYS A 300 13.89 -8.07 -11.70
C LYS A 300 15.39 -7.97 -12.01
N SER A 301 16.00 -8.98 -12.63
CA SER A 301 17.43 -9.01 -12.96
C SER A 301 17.80 -8.42 -14.31
N LYS A 302 16.82 -7.86 -15.06
CA LYS A 302 16.99 -7.42 -16.46
C LYS A 302 17.38 -5.94 -16.60
N GLY A 303 17.99 -5.34 -15.57
CA GLY A 303 18.35 -3.93 -15.53
C GLY A 303 17.14 -3.01 -15.38
N LEU A 304 17.37 -1.71 -15.49
CA LEU A 304 16.30 -0.72 -15.29
C LEU A 304 15.24 -0.76 -16.41
N GLU A 305 15.65 -0.90 -17.67
CA GLU A 305 14.73 -0.87 -18.81
C GLU A 305 13.84 -2.11 -18.90
N LYS A 306 14.41 -3.31 -18.76
CA LYS A 306 13.71 -4.57 -19.09
C LYS A 306 13.11 -5.30 -17.90
N SER A 307 13.41 -4.88 -16.68
CA SER A 307 12.79 -5.47 -15.49
C SER A 307 11.31 -5.15 -15.42
N ALA A 308 10.53 -6.02 -14.76
CA ALA A 308 9.14 -5.74 -14.44
C ALA A 308 9.00 -4.56 -13.47
N MET A 309 7.92 -3.79 -13.60
CA MET A 309 7.60 -2.68 -12.70
C MET A 309 7.00 -3.22 -11.39
N GLY A 310 7.53 -2.77 -10.26
CA GLY A 310 7.08 -3.14 -8.92
C GLY A 310 8.23 -3.48 -7.98
N VAL A 311 8.04 -3.18 -6.71
CA VAL A 311 8.97 -3.44 -5.61
C VAL A 311 8.22 -3.99 -4.41
N VAL A 312 8.94 -4.62 -3.48
CA VAL A 312 8.33 -5.09 -2.22
C VAL A 312 8.47 -4.03 -1.14
N GLY A 313 7.43 -3.85 -0.33
CA GLY A 313 7.36 -2.77 0.66
C GLY A 313 6.86 -3.17 2.05
N LEU A 314 6.06 -4.22 2.22
CA LEU A 314 5.40 -4.57 3.48
C LEU A 314 6.35 -4.65 4.68
N GLU A 315 7.51 -5.31 4.52
CA GLU A 315 8.46 -5.52 5.62
C GLU A 315 9.38 -4.32 5.89
N THR A 316 9.33 -3.29 5.03
CA THR A 316 10.21 -2.11 5.12
C THR A 316 9.46 -0.81 5.37
N ALA A 317 8.15 -0.75 5.14
CA ALA A 317 7.38 0.49 5.19
C ALA A 317 7.51 1.23 6.52
N PHE A 318 7.17 0.58 7.64
CA PHE A 318 7.26 1.24 8.95
C PHE A 318 8.70 1.65 9.31
N PRO A 319 9.73 0.79 9.25
CA PRO A 319 11.09 1.21 9.59
C PRO A 319 11.63 2.32 8.68
N ILE A 320 11.31 2.32 7.38
CA ILE A 320 11.70 3.41 6.47
C ILE A 320 10.99 4.71 6.84
N MET A 321 9.67 4.67 7.09
CA MET A 321 8.91 5.87 7.48
C MET A 321 9.33 6.38 8.86
N TYR A 322 9.49 5.50 9.82
CA TYR A 322 9.94 5.87 11.15
C TYR A 322 11.32 6.53 11.11
N THR A 323 12.27 5.93 10.40
CA THR A 323 13.64 6.44 10.30
C THR A 323 13.71 7.80 9.60
N ASN A 324 13.05 7.91 8.44
CA ASN A 324 13.22 9.07 7.57
C ASN A 324 12.26 10.22 7.88
N LEU A 325 11.09 9.95 8.47
CA LEU A 325 10.11 11.00 8.72
C LEU A 325 9.89 11.29 10.21
N VAL A 326 9.85 10.25 11.07
CA VAL A 326 9.57 10.46 12.49
C VAL A 326 10.84 10.84 13.25
N LYS A 327 11.93 10.07 13.13
CA LYS A 327 13.21 10.38 13.81
C LYS A 327 13.81 11.71 13.37
N THR A 328 13.53 12.15 12.15
CA THR A 328 13.97 13.44 11.62
C THR A 328 13.03 14.61 11.97
N GLY A 329 11.90 14.33 12.63
CA GLY A 329 10.94 15.35 13.04
C GLY A 329 10.07 15.92 11.91
N VAL A 330 10.00 15.25 10.74
CA VAL A 330 9.15 15.66 9.62
C VAL A 330 7.67 15.50 9.98
N ILE A 331 7.31 14.36 10.60
CA ILE A 331 5.99 14.08 11.18
C ILE A 331 6.15 13.45 12.57
N THR A 332 5.08 13.44 13.37
CA THR A 332 5.07 12.72 14.65
C THR A 332 4.75 11.24 14.46
N LEU A 333 5.04 10.42 15.47
CA LEU A 333 4.68 8.99 15.46
C LEU A 333 3.14 8.81 15.41
N GLU A 334 2.39 9.67 16.13
CA GLU A 334 0.92 9.66 16.09
C GLU A 334 0.40 9.95 14.67
N ARG A 335 1.06 10.86 13.93
CA ARG A 335 0.68 11.11 12.54
C ARG A 335 0.95 9.87 11.68
N LEU A 336 2.09 9.22 11.85
CA LEU A 336 2.41 7.99 11.12
C LEU A 336 1.40 6.87 11.43
N ILE A 337 1.00 6.70 12.69
CA ILE A 337 -0.04 5.74 13.08
C ILE A 337 -1.38 6.05 12.36
N LYS A 338 -1.78 7.33 12.30
CA LYS A 338 -3.00 7.71 11.56
C LYS A 338 -2.92 7.31 10.09
N LEU A 339 -1.77 7.53 9.45
CA LEU A 339 -1.56 7.26 8.03
C LEU A 339 -1.48 5.76 7.71
N MET A 340 -0.98 4.93 8.62
CA MET A 340 -0.77 3.50 8.37
C MET A 340 -1.81 2.58 9.03
N ALA A 341 -2.57 3.06 10.02
CA ALA A 341 -3.49 2.20 10.76
C ALA A 341 -4.94 2.71 10.78
N ILE A 342 -5.16 4.00 11.08
CA ILE A 342 -6.49 4.52 11.40
C ILE A 342 -7.23 4.96 10.13
N ASN A 343 -6.60 5.82 9.32
CA ASN A 343 -7.23 6.39 8.14
C ASN A 343 -7.58 5.35 7.06
N PRO A 344 -6.71 4.33 6.78
CA PRO A 344 -7.05 3.26 5.86
C PRO A 344 -8.34 2.54 6.26
N ARG A 345 -8.46 2.10 7.52
CA ARG A 345 -9.65 1.43 8.03
C ARG A 345 -10.89 2.29 7.92
N LYS A 346 -10.78 3.57 8.31
CA LYS A 346 -11.88 4.53 8.23
C LYS A 346 -12.40 4.69 6.80
N ARG A 347 -11.51 4.82 5.82
CA ARG A 347 -11.89 4.99 4.41
C ARG A 347 -12.67 3.83 3.86
N PHE A 348 -12.22 2.61 4.15
CA PHE A 348 -12.79 1.40 3.62
C PHE A 348 -13.84 0.77 4.54
N GLY A 349 -14.26 1.48 5.58
CA GLY A 349 -15.38 1.06 6.45
C GLY A 349 -15.08 -0.15 7.32
N LEU A 350 -13.81 -0.42 7.61
CA LEU A 350 -13.43 -1.47 8.53
C LEU A 350 -13.74 -1.03 9.98
N THR A 351 -14.21 -1.97 10.79
CA THR A 351 -14.42 -1.74 12.21
C THR A 351 -13.10 -1.53 12.94
N GLU A 352 -13.13 -0.78 14.05
CA GLU A 352 -12.00 -0.74 14.97
C GLU A 352 -11.67 -2.15 15.45
N THR A 353 -10.39 -2.43 15.62
CA THR A 353 -9.88 -3.75 16.02
C THR A 353 -8.99 -3.61 17.25
N GLU A 354 -8.97 -4.67 18.07
CA GLU A 354 -8.01 -4.82 19.18
C GLU A 354 -6.63 -5.33 18.71
N ASP A 355 -6.43 -5.47 17.39
CA ASP A 355 -5.17 -5.92 16.84
C ASP A 355 -4.06 -4.91 17.07
N PHE A 356 -2.89 -5.42 17.35
CA PHE A 356 -1.74 -4.57 17.64
C PHE A 356 -0.44 -5.17 17.10
N THR A 357 0.53 -4.29 16.96
CA THR A 357 1.91 -4.67 16.65
C THR A 357 2.87 -4.04 17.64
N VAL A 358 4.03 -4.67 17.81
CA VAL A 358 5.05 -4.24 18.78
C VAL A 358 6.37 -4.02 18.05
N PHE A 359 6.91 -2.83 18.21
CA PHE A 359 8.17 -2.46 17.61
C PHE A 359 9.20 -2.04 18.67
N ASP A 360 10.43 -2.53 18.53
CA ASP A 360 11.58 -1.93 19.19
C ASP A 360 12.05 -0.74 18.33
N LEU A 361 11.66 0.45 18.75
CA LEU A 361 11.97 1.70 18.04
C LEU A 361 13.44 2.09 18.08
N ASN A 362 14.24 1.49 18.98
CA ASN A 362 15.66 1.76 19.14
C ASN A 362 16.53 0.75 18.40
N ALA A 363 15.96 -0.39 18.01
CA ALA A 363 16.70 -1.41 17.26
C ALA A 363 17.07 -0.88 15.87
N GLU A 364 18.38 -0.73 15.65
CA GLU A 364 18.96 -0.37 14.36
C GLU A 364 19.38 -1.64 13.62
N TYR A 365 19.08 -1.71 12.32
CA TYR A 365 19.51 -2.82 11.47
C TYR A 365 19.62 -2.38 10.01
N THR A 366 20.26 -3.20 9.21
CA THR A 366 20.38 -2.99 7.75
C THR A 366 19.30 -3.78 7.03
N VAL A 367 18.61 -3.15 6.07
CA VAL A 367 17.61 -3.82 5.24
C VAL A 367 18.29 -4.88 4.38
N ASN A 368 17.94 -6.14 4.65
CA ASN A 368 18.47 -7.31 3.96
C ASN A 368 17.32 -8.09 3.29
N PRO A 369 17.13 -7.99 1.97
CA PRO A 369 16.07 -8.73 1.27
C PRO A 369 16.18 -10.24 1.39
N GLY A 370 17.37 -10.78 1.71
CA GLY A 370 17.59 -12.20 1.99
C GLY A 370 16.76 -12.73 3.17
N GLU A 371 16.39 -11.85 4.10
CA GLU A 371 15.61 -12.19 5.30
C GLU A 371 14.09 -12.03 5.13
N PHE A 372 13.61 -11.47 3.99
CA PHE A 372 12.18 -11.23 3.78
C PHE A 372 11.37 -12.53 3.77
N LEU A 373 10.14 -12.46 4.29
CA LEU A 373 9.16 -13.55 4.23
C LEU A 373 8.39 -13.53 2.91
N SER A 374 8.27 -12.37 2.24
CA SER A 374 7.81 -12.27 0.87
C SER A 374 8.68 -13.12 -0.06
N LYS A 375 8.11 -13.68 -1.11
CA LYS A 375 8.90 -14.32 -2.20
C LYS A 375 9.66 -13.27 -3.01
N GLY A 376 9.11 -12.07 -3.16
CA GLY A 376 9.79 -10.94 -3.78
C GLY A 376 10.97 -10.46 -2.94
N ARG A 377 12.08 -10.08 -3.61
CA ARG A 377 13.32 -9.62 -2.97
C ARG A 377 13.75 -8.24 -3.44
N SER A 378 13.02 -7.65 -4.39
CA SER A 378 13.42 -6.39 -5.02
C SER A 378 12.87 -5.21 -4.25
N THR A 379 13.73 -4.50 -3.55
CA THR A 379 13.42 -3.25 -2.85
C THR A 379 14.50 -2.20 -3.13
N PRO A 380 14.15 -0.92 -3.34
CA PRO A 380 15.13 0.13 -3.51
C PRO A 380 15.92 0.44 -2.21
N PHE A 381 15.45 -0.06 -1.08
CA PHE A 381 16.01 0.19 0.26
C PHE A 381 17.04 -0.85 0.71
N GLU A 382 17.43 -1.80 -0.14
CA GLU A 382 18.47 -2.78 0.19
C GLU A 382 19.77 -2.10 0.61
N GLY A 383 20.26 -2.47 1.80
CA GLY A 383 21.48 -1.90 2.39
C GLY A 383 21.26 -0.64 3.24
N ASP A 384 20.05 -0.08 3.28
CA ASP A 384 19.73 1.08 4.11
C ASP A 384 19.73 0.70 5.60
N ARG A 385 20.27 1.60 6.43
CA ARG A 385 20.20 1.49 7.88
C ARG A 385 18.90 2.11 8.38
N VAL A 386 18.13 1.33 9.11
CA VAL A 386 16.80 1.71 9.60
C VAL A 386 16.62 1.40 11.08
N PHE A 387 15.67 2.10 11.68
CA PHE A 387 15.24 1.87 13.07
C PHE A 387 13.80 1.37 13.09
N GLY A 388 13.44 0.63 14.15
CA GLY A 388 12.09 0.14 14.33
C GLY A 388 11.93 -1.30 13.84
N ARG A 389 12.34 -2.26 14.65
CA ARG A 389 12.24 -3.69 14.36
C ARG A 389 10.94 -4.26 14.94
N CYS A 390 10.14 -4.91 14.10
CA CYS A 390 8.93 -5.59 14.54
C CYS A 390 9.27 -6.80 15.41
N LYS A 391 8.69 -6.85 16.61
CA LYS A 391 8.84 -7.96 17.57
C LYS A 391 7.65 -8.90 17.57
N LEU A 392 6.45 -8.37 17.35
CA LEU A 392 5.22 -9.12 17.46
C LEU A 392 4.12 -8.44 16.64
N THR A 393 3.27 -9.25 16.01
CA THR A 393 1.99 -8.79 15.45
C THR A 393 0.88 -9.74 15.86
N VAL A 394 -0.21 -9.17 16.36
CA VAL A 394 -1.40 -9.88 16.80
C VAL A 394 -2.57 -9.50 15.89
N CYS A 395 -3.23 -10.51 15.34
CA CYS A 395 -4.41 -10.39 14.50
C CYS A 395 -5.48 -11.36 15.01
N ASP A 396 -6.70 -10.88 15.25
CA ASP A 396 -7.82 -11.66 15.80
C ASP A 396 -7.44 -12.44 17.06
N GLY A 397 -6.70 -11.79 17.97
CA GLY A 397 -6.23 -12.39 19.21
C GLY A 397 -5.16 -13.47 19.04
N LYS A 398 -4.60 -13.66 17.84
CA LYS A 398 -3.53 -14.64 17.55
C LYS A 398 -2.21 -13.93 17.26
N ALA A 399 -1.10 -14.45 17.77
CA ALA A 399 0.22 -14.02 17.34
C ALA A 399 0.49 -14.56 15.94
N VAL A 400 0.41 -13.68 14.93
CA VAL A 400 0.63 -14.03 13.51
C VAL A 400 2.08 -13.84 13.10
N TYR A 401 2.83 -13.05 13.86
CA TYR A 401 4.28 -12.91 13.79
C TYR A 401 4.85 -12.75 15.19
N CYS A 402 5.95 -13.41 15.47
CA CYS A 402 6.76 -13.21 16.66
C CYS A 402 8.23 -13.41 16.27
N GLU A 403 9.07 -12.40 16.52
CA GLU A 403 10.52 -12.50 16.31
C GLU A 403 11.08 -13.55 17.27
N GLN A 404 11.91 -14.47 16.75
CA GLN A 404 12.57 -15.54 17.51
C GLN A 404 13.85 -15.05 18.21
#